data_3aaf836300a46019a152a784b9adbe27
#
_entry.id   3aaf836300a46019a152a784b9adbe27
#
_cell.length_a   1.000
_cell.length_b   1.000
_cell.length_c   1.000
_cell.angle_alpha   90.00
_cell.angle_beta   90.00
_cell.angle_gamma   90.00
#
_symmetry.space_group_name_H-M   'P 1'
#
loop_
_entity.id
_entity.type
_entity.pdbx_description
1 polymer ?
#
loop_
_entity_poly.entity_id
_entity_poly.type
_entity_poly.pdbx_seq_one_letter_code
_entity_poly.pdbx_strand_id
1 'polypeptide(L)'
;MSTARQPSQAGAPEPDRPDLQPAAEPLPPAALNGHGPAPAGHDVWDQRVAGALAFLRRRLTGDYHVDEFGFDPQLTDELLYPMLRPLYREWFRTEVSGVEHLPVDGPALVVANHSGTVALDATMLALCVHDETPAHRHLRLLGADFIFRVPFLSELTRKAGSTLACHPDAERLMRAGDLVGVFPEGFKGIGKGYAERYKLQRFGRGGFVSAALRTGTPIVPVAIVGAEESYPMVGNIKPLARLLGLPYFPVTPTFPWLGALGLVPLPSKWMIHFGEPIETGAYIDDADDPSVVFNLSDMVRERIQAMLHELLVLRGDPFGLGG
;
A
#
# COMPACT_ATOMS: atom_id res chain seq x y z
N MET A 1 63.92 57.74 -34.17
CA MET A 1 64.43 56.63 -34.99
C MET A 1 64.84 55.52 -34.06
N SER A 2 64.08 54.49 -33.97
CA SER A 2 64.55 53.14 -33.58
C SER A 2 63.38 52.20 -33.70
N THR A 3 63.54 51.31 -34.65
CA THR A 3 62.59 50.26 -35.05
C THR A 3 62.73 49.08 -34.11
N ALA A 4 61.71 48.78 -33.38
CA ALA A 4 61.60 47.56 -32.57
C ALA A 4 60.97 46.44 -33.42
N ARG A 5 61.72 45.37 -33.61
CA ARG A 5 61.23 44.10 -34.23
C ARG A 5 60.29 43.36 -33.34
N GLN A 6 59.19 42.91 -33.89
CA GLN A 6 58.28 41.92 -33.23
C GLN A 6 58.93 40.53 -33.30
N PRO A 7 58.77 39.70 -32.24
CA PRO A 7 59.13 38.28 -32.28
C PRO A 7 57.97 37.44 -32.86
N SER A 8 58.39 36.48 -33.72
CA SER A 8 57.64 35.45 -34.37
C SER A 8 56.83 34.61 -33.40
N GLN A 9 55.52 34.41 -33.61
CA GLN A 9 54.69 33.46 -32.96
C GLN A 9 55.04 32.05 -33.45
N ALA A 10 55.53 31.20 -32.52
CA ALA A 10 55.63 29.76 -32.72
C ALA A 10 54.27 29.14 -32.63
N GLY A 11 53.89 28.29 -33.58
CA GLY A 11 52.62 27.61 -33.69
C GLY A 11 52.41 26.64 -32.54
N ALA A 12 51.21 26.68 -32.00
CA ALA A 12 50.71 25.69 -31.04
C ALA A 12 50.45 24.36 -31.79
N PRO A 13 50.70 23.21 -31.13
CA PRO A 13 50.36 21.90 -31.71
C PRO A 13 48.87 21.70 -31.83
N GLU A 14 48.45 21.17 -32.96
CA GLU A 14 47.07 20.77 -33.25
C GLU A 14 46.62 19.63 -32.32
N PRO A 15 45.42 19.66 -31.73
CA PRO A 15 44.96 18.57 -30.87
C PRO A 15 44.64 17.33 -31.71
N ASP A 16 45.15 16.20 -31.25
CA ASP A 16 44.91 14.86 -31.77
C ASP A 16 43.41 14.61 -31.95
N ARG A 17 42.98 14.34 -33.16
CA ARG A 17 41.61 13.91 -33.46
C ARG A 17 41.50 12.42 -33.13
N PRO A 18 40.53 11.99 -32.27
CA PRO A 18 40.28 10.57 -32.12
C PRO A 18 39.79 9.98 -33.44
N ASP A 19 40.38 8.85 -33.83
CA ASP A 19 40.01 8.05 -34.98
C ASP A 19 38.51 7.70 -34.94
N LEU A 20 37.76 8.20 -35.90
CA LEU A 20 36.36 7.80 -36.14
C LEU A 20 36.39 6.36 -36.64
N GLN A 21 35.96 5.44 -35.79
CA GLN A 21 35.62 4.08 -36.18
C GLN A 21 34.57 4.10 -37.31
N PRO A 22 34.67 3.24 -38.31
CA PRO A 22 33.71 3.19 -39.40
C PRO A 22 32.32 2.84 -38.85
N ALA A 23 31.30 3.53 -39.34
CA ALA A 23 29.91 3.33 -38.99
C ALA A 23 29.51 1.84 -39.07
N ALA A 24 28.92 1.35 -38.02
CA ALA A 24 28.35 0.00 -37.97
C ALA A 24 27.37 -0.21 -39.13
N GLU A 25 27.50 -1.34 -39.81
CA GLU A 25 26.58 -1.75 -40.88
C GLU A 25 25.12 -1.74 -40.34
N PRO A 26 24.14 -1.31 -41.15
CA PRO A 26 22.75 -1.34 -40.78
C PRO A 26 22.30 -2.80 -40.55
N LEU A 27 21.77 -3.07 -39.37
CA LEU A 27 21.14 -4.35 -39.05
C LEU A 27 20.06 -4.69 -40.09
N PRO A 28 19.94 -5.94 -40.52
CA PRO A 28 18.88 -6.35 -41.44
C PRO A 28 17.51 -6.10 -40.78
N PRO A 29 16.46 -5.75 -41.59
CA PRO A 29 15.15 -5.48 -41.05
C PRO A 29 14.66 -6.73 -40.31
N ALA A 30 14.45 -6.58 -39.01
CA ALA A 30 13.83 -7.63 -38.19
C ALA A 30 12.47 -7.98 -38.79
N ALA A 31 12.31 -9.24 -39.16
CA ALA A 31 11.08 -9.79 -39.69
C ALA A 31 9.99 -9.61 -38.63
N LEU A 32 9.17 -8.56 -38.83
CA LEU A 32 7.89 -8.40 -38.13
C LEU A 32 6.91 -9.44 -38.70
N ASN A 33 6.97 -10.66 -38.28
CA ASN A 33 5.93 -11.67 -38.42
C ASN A 33 6.39 -12.93 -37.69
N GLY A 34 6.15 -12.96 -36.39
CA GLY A 34 6.30 -14.13 -35.55
C GLY A 34 5.23 -14.10 -34.45
N HIS A 35 3.96 -14.23 -34.84
CA HIS A 35 2.97 -14.78 -33.92
C HIS A 35 3.36 -16.24 -33.72
N GLY A 36 4.25 -16.46 -32.76
CA GLY A 36 4.43 -17.81 -32.24
C GLY A 36 3.08 -18.29 -31.69
N PRO A 37 2.72 -19.57 -31.84
CA PRO A 37 1.50 -20.12 -31.30
C PRO A 37 1.44 -19.76 -29.81
N ALA A 38 0.29 -19.28 -29.34
CA ALA A 38 0.04 -19.06 -27.90
C ALA A 38 0.44 -20.34 -27.15
N PRO A 39 1.18 -20.26 -26.03
CA PRO A 39 1.65 -21.44 -25.33
C PRO A 39 0.46 -22.35 -25.05
N ALA A 40 0.58 -23.61 -25.47
CA ALA A 40 -0.44 -24.62 -25.26
C ALA A 40 -0.70 -24.71 -23.75
N GLY A 41 -1.95 -24.89 -23.33
CA GLY A 41 -2.34 -24.86 -21.91
C GLY A 41 -1.50 -25.77 -20.99
N HIS A 42 -0.83 -26.79 -21.52
CA HIS A 42 0.13 -27.65 -20.81
C HIS A 42 1.36 -26.86 -20.32
N ASP A 43 1.95 -25.97 -21.14
CA ASP A 43 3.15 -25.22 -20.76
C ASP A 43 2.89 -24.26 -19.59
N VAL A 44 1.69 -23.70 -19.49
CA VAL A 44 1.29 -22.80 -18.40
C VAL A 44 1.12 -23.58 -17.08
N TRP A 45 0.58 -24.80 -17.15
CA TRP A 45 0.46 -25.68 -15.97
C TRP A 45 1.82 -26.15 -15.49
N ASP A 46 2.70 -26.55 -16.38
CA ASP A 46 4.04 -27.02 -16.05
C ASP A 46 4.88 -25.89 -15.43
N GLN A 47 4.76 -24.65 -15.93
CA GLN A 47 5.41 -23.49 -15.34
C GLN A 47 4.88 -23.16 -13.94
N ARG A 48 3.57 -23.25 -13.72
CA ARG A 48 2.95 -23.04 -12.39
C ARG A 48 3.37 -24.11 -11.39
N VAL A 49 3.38 -25.37 -11.80
CA VAL A 49 3.82 -26.48 -10.96
C VAL A 49 5.31 -26.35 -10.64
N ALA A 50 6.15 -26.06 -11.62
CA ALA A 50 7.58 -25.83 -11.42
C ALA A 50 7.84 -24.64 -10.47
N GLY A 51 7.11 -23.54 -10.62
CA GLY A 51 7.17 -22.38 -9.71
C GLY A 51 6.79 -22.75 -8.27
N ALA A 52 5.68 -23.48 -8.09
CA ALA A 52 5.24 -23.93 -6.77
C ALA A 52 6.25 -24.88 -6.12
N LEU A 53 6.84 -25.80 -6.87
CA LEU A 53 7.88 -26.70 -6.37
C LEU A 53 9.17 -25.94 -6.01
N ALA A 54 9.57 -24.96 -6.82
CA ALA A 54 10.70 -24.11 -6.52
C ALA A 54 10.47 -23.27 -5.25
N PHE A 55 9.27 -22.71 -5.08
CA PHE A 55 8.87 -22.01 -3.85
C PHE A 55 8.95 -22.94 -2.63
N LEU A 56 8.32 -24.12 -2.69
CA LEU A 56 8.38 -25.09 -1.59
C LEU A 56 9.81 -25.50 -1.25
N ARG A 57 10.64 -25.74 -2.27
CA ARG A 57 12.06 -26.06 -2.06
C ARG A 57 12.77 -24.95 -1.29
N ARG A 58 12.65 -23.70 -1.72
CA ARG A 58 13.26 -22.55 -1.02
C ARG A 58 12.80 -22.46 0.43
N ARG A 59 11.50 -22.70 0.69
CA ARG A 59 10.96 -22.73 2.07
C ARG A 59 11.54 -23.85 2.93
N LEU A 60 11.73 -25.03 2.36
CA LEU A 60 12.29 -26.18 3.06
C LEU A 60 13.80 -26.06 3.28
N THR A 61 14.53 -25.41 2.37
CA THR A 61 15.98 -25.21 2.47
C THR A 61 16.37 -23.97 3.25
N GLY A 62 15.40 -23.10 3.62
CA GLY A 62 15.69 -21.82 4.28
C GLY A 62 16.25 -20.74 3.34
N ASP A 63 16.20 -20.96 2.04
CA ASP A 63 16.69 -20.01 1.02
C ASP A 63 15.61 -18.98 0.67
N TYR A 64 15.28 -18.14 1.64
CA TYR A 64 14.37 -17.01 1.49
C TYR A 64 14.79 -15.86 2.41
N HIS A 65 14.50 -14.64 1.99
CA HIS A 65 14.87 -13.44 2.73
C HIS A 65 13.67 -12.92 3.54
N VAL A 66 13.95 -12.54 4.79
CA VAL A 66 13.02 -11.85 5.68
C VAL A 66 13.74 -10.61 6.21
N ASP A 67 13.08 -9.46 6.15
CA ASP A 67 13.68 -8.22 6.67
C ASP A 67 13.69 -8.18 8.22
N GLU A 68 14.26 -7.12 8.77
CA GLU A 68 14.37 -6.91 10.22
C GLU A 68 13.01 -6.81 10.95
N PHE A 69 11.91 -6.51 10.24
CA PHE A 69 10.55 -6.44 10.76
C PHE A 69 9.80 -7.77 10.61
N GLY A 70 10.37 -8.74 9.92
CA GLY A 70 9.75 -10.03 9.65
C GLY A 70 9.01 -10.11 8.33
N PHE A 71 9.13 -9.12 7.46
CA PHE A 71 8.49 -9.11 6.15
C PHE A 71 9.17 -10.09 5.18
N ASP A 72 8.35 -10.86 4.51
CA ASP A 72 8.73 -11.88 3.54
C ASP A 72 8.08 -11.54 2.18
N PRO A 73 8.77 -10.75 1.33
CA PRO A 73 8.23 -10.34 0.04
C PRO A 73 7.83 -11.53 -0.83
N GLN A 74 8.66 -12.56 -0.86
CA GLN A 74 8.41 -13.72 -1.70
C GLN A 74 7.14 -14.49 -1.30
N LEU A 75 6.90 -14.68 0.02
CA LEU A 75 5.66 -15.29 0.49
C LEU A 75 4.45 -14.43 0.12
N THR A 76 4.60 -13.14 0.23
CA THR A 76 3.54 -12.18 -0.07
C THR A 76 3.17 -12.21 -1.54
N ASP A 77 4.15 -12.16 -2.44
CA ASP A 77 3.95 -12.07 -3.88
C ASP A 77 3.54 -13.40 -4.51
N GLU A 78 4.15 -14.51 -4.06
CA GLU A 78 3.93 -15.82 -4.66
C GLU A 78 2.72 -16.57 -4.04
N LEU A 79 2.29 -16.22 -2.82
CA LEU A 79 1.20 -16.93 -2.15
C LEU A 79 0.07 -16.00 -1.69
N LEU A 80 0.35 -14.98 -0.87
CA LEU A 80 -0.72 -14.21 -0.23
C LEU A 80 -1.51 -13.36 -1.23
N TYR A 81 -0.84 -12.58 -2.07
CA TYR A 81 -1.50 -11.73 -3.06
C TYR A 81 -2.26 -12.52 -4.13
N PRO A 82 -1.72 -13.61 -4.72
CA PRO A 82 -2.50 -14.45 -5.62
C PRO A 82 -3.78 -15.02 -5.01
N MET A 83 -3.77 -15.38 -3.71
CA MET A 83 -4.96 -15.86 -3.00
C MET A 83 -6.00 -14.74 -2.77
N LEU A 84 -5.57 -13.50 -2.63
CA LEU A 84 -6.44 -12.35 -2.37
C LEU A 84 -6.99 -11.69 -3.64
N ARG A 85 -6.31 -11.83 -4.79
CA ARG A 85 -6.74 -11.21 -6.06
C ARG A 85 -8.17 -11.55 -6.50
N PRO A 86 -8.67 -12.79 -6.39
CA PRO A 86 -10.07 -13.08 -6.70
C PRO A 86 -11.05 -12.30 -5.79
N LEU A 87 -10.71 -12.16 -4.49
CA LEU A 87 -11.51 -11.37 -3.56
C LEU A 87 -11.50 -9.88 -3.95
N TYR A 88 -10.34 -9.35 -4.31
CA TYR A 88 -10.14 -7.96 -4.72
C TYR A 88 -10.84 -7.64 -6.06
N ARG A 89 -10.61 -8.45 -7.10
CA ARG A 89 -11.05 -8.17 -8.47
C ARG A 89 -12.48 -8.59 -8.77
N GLU A 90 -12.86 -9.78 -8.32
CA GLU A 90 -14.13 -10.41 -8.70
C GLU A 90 -15.21 -10.20 -7.64
N TRP A 91 -14.86 -10.44 -6.37
CA TRP A 91 -15.83 -10.36 -5.28
C TRP A 91 -16.18 -8.92 -4.89
N PHE A 92 -15.14 -8.13 -4.66
CA PHE A 92 -15.31 -6.70 -4.33
C PHE A 92 -15.35 -5.80 -5.56
N ARG A 93 -14.93 -6.27 -6.71
CA ARG A 93 -14.93 -5.49 -7.96
C ARG A 93 -14.31 -4.11 -7.74
N THR A 94 -13.13 -4.12 -7.11
CA THR A 94 -12.47 -2.91 -6.64
C THR A 94 -12.10 -1.98 -7.79
N GLU A 95 -12.53 -0.73 -7.71
CA GLU A 95 -12.13 0.36 -8.61
C GLU A 95 -11.12 1.26 -7.90
N VAL A 96 -10.08 1.66 -8.63
CA VAL A 96 -8.98 2.45 -8.08
C VAL A 96 -8.78 3.73 -8.89
N SER A 97 -8.44 4.81 -8.19
CA SER A 97 -8.11 6.10 -8.82
C SER A 97 -7.07 6.86 -7.99
N GLY A 98 -6.32 7.74 -8.65
CA GLY A 98 -5.31 8.58 -8.00
C GLY A 98 -4.03 7.84 -7.60
N VAL A 99 -3.81 6.61 -8.07
CA VAL A 99 -2.62 5.81 -7.73
C VAL A 99 -1.32 6.49 -8.17
N GLU A 100 -1.37 7.37 -9.15
CA GLU A 100 -0.29 8.22 -9.62
C GLU A 100 0.22 9.21 -8.56
N HIS A 101 -0.52 9.44 -7.50
CA HIS A 101 -0.11 10.25 -6.35
C HIS A 101 0.87 9.51 -5.43
N LEU A 102 1.03 8.19 -5.59
CA LEU A 102 2.06 7.45 -4.89
C LEU A 102 3.40 7.61 -5.61
N PRO A 103 4.49 7.89 -4.89
CA PRO A 103 5.80 8.01 -5.50
C PRO A 103 6.25 6.65 -6.07
N VAL A 104 6.85 6.67 -7.27
CA VAL A 104 7.47 5.48 -7.87
C VAL A 104 8.64 5.01 -7.01
N ASP A 105 9.44 5.96 -6.51
CA ASP A 105 10.58 5.75 -5.61
C ASP A 105 10.47 6.66 -4.39
N GLY A 106 11.12 6.27 -3.29
CA GLY A 106 11.12 7.05 -2.06
C GLY A 106 9.90 6.79 -1.17
N PRO A 107 9.87 7.39 0.04
CA PRO A 107 8.85 7.13 1.03
C PRO A 107 7.55 7.89 0.77
N ALA A 108 6.44 7.33 1.23
CA ALA A 108 5.21 8.07 1.47
C ALA A 108 4.48 7.44 2.66
N LEU A 109 3.78 8.30 3.44
CA LEU A 109 2.88 7.84 4.48
C LEU A 109 1.44 7.83 3.94
N VAL A 110 0.94 6.65 3.67
CA VAL A 110 -0.43 6.39 3.20
C VAL A 110 -1.38 6.37 4.40
N VAL A 111 -2.32 7.30 4.46
CA VAL A 111 -3.24 7.46 5.59
C VAL A 111 -4.65 7.21 5.12
N ALA A 112 -5.32 6.17 5.66
CA ALA A 112 -6.65 5.76 5.22
C ALA A 112 -7.68 5.76 6.36
N ASN A 113 -8.97 5.85 6.00
CA ASN A 113 -10.07 5.51 6.90
C ASN A 113 -10.04 4.01 7.23
N HIS A 114 -10.47 3.65 8.46
CA HIS A 114 -10.50 2.26 8.91
C HIS A 114 -11.93 1.78 9.08
N SER A 115 -12.27 0.65 8.49
CA SER A 115 -13.65 0.20 8.40
C SER A 115 -13.78 -1.32 8.24
N GLY A 116 -15.02 -1.81 8.33
CA GLY A 116 -15.36 -3.16 7.92
C GLY A 116 -15.24 -4.24 8.98
N THR A 117 -15.26 -3.92 10.27
CA THR A 117 -15.33 -4.92 11.37
C THR A 117 -14.14 -5.89 11.45
N VAL A 118 -13.67 -6.38 10.31
CA VAL A 118 -12.44 -7.15 10.11
C VAL A 118 -11.55 -6.32 9.20
N ALA A 119 -10.30 -6.13 9.55
CA ALA A 119 -9.34 -5.23 8.86
C ALA A 119 -8.96 -5.69 7.44
N LEU A 120 -9.96 -6.09 6.63
CA LEU A 120 -9.76 -6.42 5.21
C LEU A 120 -9.38 -5.20 4.38
N ASP A 121 -9.84 -4.00 4.77
CA ASP A 121 -9.47 -2.74 4.14
C ASP A 121 -7.96 -2.54 4.07
N ALA A 122 -7.24 -2.83 5.15
CA ALA A 122 -5.80 -2.74 5.20
C ALA A 122 -5.13 -3.74 4.23
N THR A 123 -5.63 -4.99 4.19
CA THR A 123 -5.11 -6.04 3.31
C THR A 123 -5.38 -5.71 1.84
N MET A 124 -6.60 -5.24 1.52
CA MET A 124 -6.96 -4.85 0.16
C MET A 124 -6.20 -3.60 -0.29
N LEU A 125 -5.93 -2.65 0.60
CA LEU A 125 -5.11 -1.49 0.29
C LEU A 125 -3.66 -1.89 -0.01
N ALA A 126 -3.08 -2.82 0.75
CA ALA A 126 -1.73 -3.32 0.49
C ALA A 126 -1.63 -4.03 -0.87
N LEU A 127 -2.61 -4.87 -1.19
CA LEU A 127 -2.70 -5.52 -2.51
C LEU A 127 -2.92 -4.49 -3.63
N CYS A 128 -3.77 -3.49 -3.41
CA CYS A 128 -4.01 -2.39 -4.36
C CYS A 128 -2.71 -1.65 -4.69
N VAL A 129 -1.95 -1.22 -3.68
CA VAL A 129 -0.67 -0.53 -3.87
C VAL A 129 0.29 -1.40 -4.69
N HIS A 130 0.38 -2.69 -4.40
CA HIS A 130 1.25 -3.59 -5.15
C HIS A 130 0.80 -3.78 -6.60
N ASP A 131 -0.48 -4.09 -6.83
CA ASP A 131 -0.97 -4.46 -8.16
C ASP A 131 -1.16 -3.26 -9.10
N GLU A 132 -1.47 -2.06 -8.56
CA GLU A 132 -1.81 -0.88 -9.36
C GLU A 132 -0.64 0.10 -9.53
N THR A 133 0.47 -0.06 -8.77
CA THR A 133 1.67 0.77 -8.99
C THR A 133 2.61 0.12 -10.00
N PRO A 134 3.23 0.91 -10.91
CA PRO A 134 4.15 0.37 -11.92
C PRO A 134 5.36 -0.36 -11.36
N ALA A 135 5.82 0.04 -10.18
CA ALA A 135 6.97 -0.55 -9.49
C ALA A 135 6.61 -1.73 -8.58
N HIS A 136 5.34 -2.13 -8.53
CA HIS A 136 4.83 -3.20 -7.65
C HIS A 136 5.31 -3.05 -6.20
N ARG A 137 5.20 -1.83 -5.66
CA ARG A 137 5.70 -1.50 -4.33
C ARG A 137 4.86 -2.14 -3.24
N HIS A 138 5.53 -2.58 -2.18
CA HIS A 138 4.83 -3.09 -0.99
C HIS A 138 4.45 -1.95 -0.05
N LEU A 139 3.25 -2.02 0.53
CA LEU A 139 2.79 -1.13 1.58
C LEU A 139 3.07 -1.76 2.94
N ARG A 140 3.91 -1.11 3.74
CA ARG A 140 4.29 -1.53 5.10
C ARG A 140 3.26 -1.01 6.10
N LEU A 141 2.36 -1.88 6.55
CA LEU A 141 1.24 -1.48 7.39
C LEU A 141 1.64 -1.37 8.87
N LEU A 142 1.20 -0.30 9.52
CA LEU A 142 1.33 -0.12 10.97
C LEU A 142 0.12 -0.71 11.69
N GLY A 143 0.32 -1.83 12.36
CA GLY A 143 -0.72 -2.57 13.07
C GLY A 143 -0.73 -2.33 14.57
N ALA A 144 -1.90 -2.46 15.20
CA ALA A 144 -2.04 -2.34 16.64
C ALA A 144 -1.50 -3.58 17.38
N ASP A 145 -0.96 -3.38 18.58
CA ASP A 145 -0.35 -4.40 19.46
C ASP A 145 -1.15 -5.69 19.57
N PHE A 146 -2.48 -5.57 19.60
CA PHE A 146 -3.38 -6.70 19.74
C PHE A 146 -3.15 -7.76 18.64
N ILE A 147 -2.95 -7.34 17.38
CA ILE A 147 -2.78 -8.26 16.24
C ILE A 147 -1.53 -9.12 16.44
N PHE A 148 -0.47 -8.52 17.00
CA PHE A 148 0.80 -9.19 17.26
C PHE A 148 0.83 -10.07 18.50
N ARG A 149 -0.26 -10.12 19.27
CA ARG A 149 -0.44 -11.03 20.42
C ARG A 149 -1.20 -12.31 20.07
N VAL A 150 -1.87 -12.33 18.90
CA VAL A 150 -2.67 -13.50 18.48
C VAL A 150 -1.72 -14.51 17.81
N PRO A 151 -1.60 -15.75 18.32
CA PRO A 151 -0.78 -16.79 17.71
C PRO A 151 -1.15 -17.01 16.24
N PHE A 152 -0.20 -17.40 15.41
CA PHE A 152 -0.31 -17.58 13.95
C PHE A 152 -0.62 -16.28 13.17
N LEU A 153 -1.58 -15.45 13.65
CA LEU A 153 -1.91 -14.18 13.00
C LEU A 153 -0.74 -13.20 13.09
N SER A 154 -0.06 -13.15 14.23
CA SER A 154 1.14 -12.34 14.45
C SER A 154 2.22 -12.62 13.41
N GLU A 155 2.53 -13.89 13.19
CA GLU A 155 3.57 -14.30 12.22
C GLU A 155 3.13 -14.00 10.79
N LEU A 156 1.89 -14.35 10.42
CA LEU A 156 1.36 -14.06 9.08
C LEU A 156 1.34 -12.57 8.78
N THR A 157 0.91 -11.76 9.75
CA THR A 157 0.81 -10.29 9.62
C THR A 157 2.21 -9.67 9.43
N ARG A 158 3.23 -10.14 10.17
CA ARG A 158 4.62 -9.70 9.96
C ARG A 158 5.14 -10.10 8.60
N LYS A 159 4.94 -11.36 8.20
CA LYS A 159 5.36 -11.85 6.87
C LYS A 159 4.67 -11.11 5.73
N ALA A 160 3.46 -10.62 5.94
CA ALA A 160 2.74 -9.76 4.99
C ALA A 160 3.17 -8.28 5.02
N GLY A 161 4.25 -7.93 5.74
CA GLY A 161 4.83 -6.59 5.76
C GLY A 161 4.28 -5.65 6.83
N SER A 162 3.43 -6.13 7.73
CA SER A 162 2.94 -5.30 8.84
C SER A 162 3.91 -5.28 10.02
N THR A 163 4.07 -4.14 10.66
CA THR A 163 4.84 -3.95 11.89
C THR A 163 4.03 -3.21 12.95
N LEU A 164 4.58 -3.13 14.15
CA LEU A 164 3.93 -2.46 15.27
C LEU A 164 3.76 -0.97 14.99
N ALA A 165 2.57 -0.43 15.29
CA ALA A 165 2.30 1.00 15.17
C ALA A 165 3.02 1.79 16.29
N CYS A 166 4.33 2.00 16.11
CA CYS A 166 5.16 2.85 16.98
C CYS A 166 5.98 3.82 16.13
N HIS A 167 6.34 4.97 16.71
CA HIS A 167 7.10 6.01 16.01
C HIS A 167 8.46 5.53 15.49
N PRO A 168 9.29 4.81 16.28
CA PRO A 168 10.59 4.37 15.81
C PRO A 168 10.54 3.49 14.57
N ASP A 169 9.61 2.54 14.51
CA ASP A 169 9.47 1.64 13.37
C ASP A 169 8.94 2.36 12.14
N ALA A 170 7.92 3.24 12.32
CA ALA A 170 7.40 4.06 11.23
C ALA A 170 8.48 4.95 10.62
N GLU A 171 9.27 5.65 11.46
CA GLU A 171 10.36 6.50 10.99
C GLU A 171 11.48 5.71 10.30
N ARG A 172 11.82 4.50 10.79
CA ARG A 172 12.83 3.64 10.14
C ARG A 172 12.40 3.20 8.76
N LEU A 173 11.15 2.75 8.61
CA LEU A 173 10.58 2.37 7.31
C LEU A 173 10.56 3.54 6.34
N MET A 174 10.09 4.72 6.76
CA MET A 174 10.08 5.91 5.91
C MET A 174 11.50 6.35 5.51
N ARG A 175 12.48 6.32 6.45
CA ARG A 175 13.88 6.63 6.12
C ARG A 175 14.52 5.58 5.20
N ALA A 176 14.04 4.34 5.21
CA ALA A 176 14.46 3.30 4.27
C ALA A 176 13.83 3.48 2.86
N GLY A 177 12.90 4.41 2.69
CA GLY A 177 12.23 4.67 1.42
C GLY A 177 10.97 3.85 1.20
N ASP A 178 10.45 3.20 2.24
CA ASP A 178 9.23 2.38 2.13
C ASP A 178 7.95 3.23 2.05
N LEU A 179 6.92 2.68 1.41
CA LEU A 179 5.54 3.14 1.56
C LEU A 179 5.00 2.59 2.88
N VAL A 180 4.56 3.49 3.77
CA VAL A 180 4.04 3.12 5.09
C VAL A 180 2.56 3.40 5.16
N GLY A 181 1.75 2.43 5.57
CA GLY A 181 0.29 2.56 5.68
C GLY A 181 -0.18 2.65 7.13
N VAL A 182 -1.04 3.61 7.44
CA VAL A 182 -1.61 3.79 8.77
C VAL A 182 -3.11 4.10 8.71
N PHE A 183 -3.84 3.58 9.69
CA PHE A 183 -5.26 3.80 9.89
C PHE A 183 -5.49 4.51 11.24
N PRO A 184 -5.47 5.85 11.29
CA PRO A 184 -5.40 6.59 12.55
C PRO A 184 -6.66 6.49 13.43
N GLU A 185 -7.79 6.05 12.88
CA GLU A 185 -9.00 5.73 13.64
C GLU A 185 -8.80 4.54 14.59
N GLY A 186 -7.91 3.60 14.20
CA GLY A 186 -7.66 2.38 14.95
C GLY A 186 -8.94 1.57 15.21
N PHE A 187 -9.03 0.94 16.38
CA PHE A 187 -10.21 0.14 16.74
C PHE A 187 -11.54 0.89 16.76
N LYS A 188 -11.53 2.21 16.84
CA LYS A 188 -12.76 3.00 16.76
C LYS A 188 -13.33 3.03 15.34
N GLY A 189 -12.46 3.00 14.35
CA GLY A 189 -12.86 2.92 12.95
C GLY A 189 -13.50 1.58 12.62
N ILE A 190 -12.76 0.46 12.80
CA ILE A 190 -13.29 -0.88 12.49
C ILE A 190 -14.42 -1.33 13.38
N GLY A 191 -14.48 -0.84 14.62
CA GLY A 191 -15.51 -1.19 15.61
C GLY A 191 -16.74 -0.29 15.61
N LYS A 192 -16.91 0.62 14.66
CA LYS A 192 -18.10 1.47 14.57
C LYS A 192 -19.30 0.70 14.00
N GLY A 193 -20.50 1.06 14.50
CA GLY A 193 -21.73 0.45 14.01
C GLY A 193 -22.08 0.90 12.58
N TYR A 194 -22.80 0.07 11.85
CA TYR A 194 -23.17 0.32 10.45
C TYR A 194 -23.94 1.63 10.23
N ALA A 195 -24.69 2.10 11.23
CA ALA A 195 -25.36 3.41 11.19
C ALA A 195 -24.39 4.60 11.11
N GLU A 196 -23.15 4.42 11.59
CA GLU A 196 -22.10 5.43 11.59
C GLU A 196 -21.07 5.22 10.46
N ARG A 197 -21.40 4.34 9.49
CA ARG A 197 -20.51 4.08 8.37
C ARG A 197 -20.13 5.37 7.63
N TYR A 198 -18.90 5.41 7.14
CA TYR A 198 -18.32 6.55 6.40
C TYR A 198 -18.20 7.86 7.18
N LYS A 199 -18.52 7.85 8.47
CA LYS A 199 -18.18 8.96 9.36
C LYS A 199 -16.86 8.66 10.04
N LEU A 200 -15.84 9.42 9.72
CA LEU A 200 -14.52 9.23 10.33
C LEU A 200 -14.58 9.46 11.84
N GLN A 201 -14.01 8.54 12.56
CA GLN A 201 -13.74 8.71 13.97
C GLN A 201 -12.56 9.67 14.15
N ARG A 202 -12.42 10.22 15.36
CA ARG A 202 -11.32 11.10 15.67
C ARG A 202 -10.00 10.34 15.50
N PHE A 203 -9.10 10.89 14.71
CA PHE A 203 -7.73 10.42 14.61
C PHE A 203 -7.05 10.54 15.98
N GLY A 204 -6.13 9.64 16.30
CA GLY A 204 -5.49 9.61 17.60
C GLY A 204 -4.77 10.91 17.98
N ARG A 205 -3.61 10.81 18.59
CA ARG A 205 -2.84 11.99 19.03
C ARG A 205 -1.95 12.61 17.93
N GLY A 206 -2.16 12.28 16.68
CA GLY A 206 -1.35 12.80 15.56
C GLY A 206 0.06 12.21 15.45
N GLY A 207 0.34 11.08 16.14
CA GLY A 207 1.68 10.48 16.12
C GLY A 207 2.17 10.10 14.72
N PHE A 208 1.26 9.75 13.81
CA PHE A 208 1.59 9.48 12.42
C PHE A 208 2.08 10.76 11.70
N VAL A 209 1.50 11.91 12.03
CA VAL A 209 1.95 13.22 11.51
C VAL A 209 3.35 13.52 12.02
N SER A 210 3.60 13.43 13.35
CA SER A 210 4.93 13.67 13.91
C SER A 210 6.00 12.80 13.25
N ALA A 211 5.71 11.53 12.96
CA ALA A 211 6.65 10.64 12.27
C ALA A 211 6.91 11.09 10.82
N ALA A 212 5.86 11.51 10.09
CA ALA A 212 6.00 12.05 8.74
C ALA A 212 6.83 13.34 8.72
N LEU A 213 6.56 14.27 9.65
CA LEU A 213 7.30 15.53 9.78
C LEU A 213 8.78 15.29 10.06
N ARG A 214 9.13 14.44 11.04
CA ARG A 214 10.53 14.12 11.39
C ARG A 214 11.32 13.48 10.27
N THR A 215 10.65 12.89 9.30
CA THR A 215 11.29 12.23 8.15
C THR A 215 11.15 13.03 6.87
N GLY A 216 10.39 14.13 6.85
CA GLY A 216 10.07 14.90 5.65
C GLY A 216 9.26 14.10 4.64
N THR A 217 8.55 13.05 5.10
CA THR A 217 7.82 12.13 4.23
C THR A 217 6.44 12.69 3.87
N PRO A 218 6.07 12.78 2.57
CA PRO A 218 4.75 13.25 2.17
C PRO A 218 3.64 12.33 2.69
N ILE A 219 2.50 12.92 3.05
CA ILE A 219 1.31 12.20 3.49
C ILE A 219 0.35 12.08 2.32
N VAL A 220 -0.01 10.86 1.93
CA VAL A 220 -1.02 10.57 0.89
C VAL A 220 -2.31 10.13 1.57
N PRO A 221 -3.36 10.98 1.57
CA PRO A 221 -4.66 10.61 2.12
C PRO A 221 -5.35 9.62 1.19
N VAL A 222 -5.99 8.59 1.75
CA VAL A 222 -6.71 7.56 0.98
C VAL A 222 -8.11 7.36 1.52
N ALA A 223 -9.10 7.33 0.63
CA ALA A 223 -10.47 6.99 0.96
C ALA A 223 -10.81 5.59 0.46
N ILE A 224 -11.36 4.75 1.34
CA ILE A 224 -11.81 3.39 1.06
C ILE A 224 -13.31 3.30 1.30
N VAL A 225 -14.07 3.00 0.25
CA VAL A 225 -15.51 2.80 0.29
C VAL A 225 -15.82 1.34 -0.08
N GLY A 226 -16.81 0.72 0.58
CA GLY A 226 -17.23 -0.66 0.35
C GLY A 226 -16.91 -1.60 1.51
N ALA A 227 -15.87 -1.35 2.30
CA ALA A 227 -15.49 -2.19 3.41
C ALA A 227 -16.53 -2.26 4.53
N GLU A 228 -17.26 -1.16 4.76
CA GLU A 228 -18.32 -1.09 5.78
C GLU A 228 -19.50 -2.02 5.46
N GLU A 229 -19.82 -2.23 4.18
CA GLU A 229 -20.87 -3.13 3.72
C GLU A 229 -20.43 -4.58 3.67
N SER A 230 -19.13 -4.85 3.63
CA SER A 230 -18.62 -6.23 3.63
C SER A 230 -18.93 -6.96 4.94
N TYR A 231 -18.91 -6.24 6.07
CA TYR A 231 -19.26 -6.76 7.39
C TYR A 231 -20.06 -5.71 8.17
N PRO A 232 -21.33 -5.47 7.83
CA PRO A 232 -22.12 -4.44 8.49
C PRO A 232 -22.37 -4.80 9.97
N MET A 233 -21.65 -4.09 10.86
CA MET A 233 -21.77 -4.32 12.30
C MET A 233 -23.06 -3.71 12.83
N VAL A 234 -24.05 -4.55 13.12
CA VAL A 234 -25.36 -4.15 13.67
C VAL A 234 -25.39 -4.20 15.19
N GLY A 235 -24.39 -4.79 15.81
CA GLY A 235 -24.29 -4.88 17.28
C GLY A 235 -22.90 -5.26 17.78
N ASN A 236 -22.71 -5.12 19.10
CA ASN A 236 -21.47 -5.48 19.78
C ASN A 236 -21.79 -6.13 21.14
N ILE A 237 -21.37 -7.38 21.33
CA ILE A 237 -21.58 -8.12 22.59
C ILE A 237 -20.41 -7.82 23.54
N LYS A 238 -20.48 -6.66 24.21
CA LYS A 238 -19.42 -6.17 25.11
C LYS A 238 -18.98 -7.17 26.21
N PRO A 239 -19.87 -7.93 26.90
CA PRO A 239 -19.44 -8.92 27.90
C PRO A 239 -18.55 -10.00 27.26
N LEU A 240 -18.91 -10.49 26.08
CA LEU A 240 -18.16 -11.53 25.38
C LEU A 240 -16.80 -10.98 24.86
N ALA A 241 -16.78 -9.75 24.37
CA ALA A 241 -15.54 -9.08 23.98
C ALA A 241 -14.56 -9.02 25.17
N ARG A 242 -15.03 -8.63 26.37
CA ARG A 242 -14.20 -8.57 27.59
C ARG A 242 -13.68 -9.94 28.00
N LEU A 243 -14.54 -10.97 27.96
CA LEU A 243 -14.17 -12.33 28.30
C LEU A 243 -13.05 -12.86 27.38
N LEU A 244 -13.11 -12.53 26.10
CA LEU A 244 -12.15 -12.97 25.09
C LEU A 244 -10.94 -12.04 24.95
N GLY A 245 -10.86 -10.93 25.70
CA GLY A 245 -9.79 -9.93 25.58
C GLY A 245 -9.80 -9.17 24.24
N LEU A 246 -10.96 -9.11 23.56
CA LEU A 246 -11.14 -8.45 22.28
C LEU A 246 -11.60 -6.99 22.47
N PRO A 247 -11.25 -6.08 21.56
CA PRO A 247 -11.72 -4.69 21.61
C PRO A 247 -13.24 -4.59 21.39
N TYR A 248 -13.83 -5.49 20.65
CA TYR A 248 -15.27 -5.66 20.44
C TYR A 248 -15.57 -7.11 20.03
N PHE A 249 -16.81 -7.56 20.20
CA PHE A 249 -17.32 -8.81 19.63
C PHE A 249 -18.46 -8.46 18.69
N PRO A 250 -18.23 -8.53 17.36
CA PRO A 250 -19.18 -8.01 16.39
C PRO A 250 -20.41 -8.92 16.26
N VAL A 251 -21.54 -8.29 15.98
CA VAL A 251 -22.74 -8.94 15.46
C VAL A 251 -23.01 -8.34 14.08
N THR A 252 -23.00 -9.19 13.07
CA THR A 252 -23.38 -8.85 11.69
C THR A 252 -24.61 -9.64 11.27
N PRO A 253 -25.21 -9.41 10.11
CA PRO A 253 -26.32 -10.23 9.62
C PRO A 253 -25.96 -11.72 9.47
N THR A 254 -24.69 -12.04 9.30
CA THR A 254 -24.19 -13.40 9.08
C THR A 254 -23.46 -13.98 10.30
N PHE A 255 -22.75 -13.17 11.06
CA PHE A 255 -22.00 -13.61 12.25
C PHE A 255 -22.65 -13.09 13.54
N PRO A 256 -22.80 -13.92 14.61
CA PRO A 256 -22.28 -15.29 14.75
C PRO A 256 -23.20 -16.40 14.23
N TRP A 257 -24.36 -16.10 13.66
CA TRP A 257 -25.42 -17.04 13.34
C TRP A 257 -24.99 -18.18 12.39
N LEU A 258 -24.15 -17.86 11.41
CA LEU A 258 -23.60 -18.84 10.47
C LEU A 258 -22.22 -19.37 10.89
N GLY A 259 -21.79 -19.13 12.15
CA GLY A 259 -20.47 -19.55 12.62
C GLY A 259 -19.35 -19.05 11.73
N ALA A 260 -18.45 -19.95 11.32
CA ALA A 260 -17.31 -19.62 10.44
C ALA A 260 -17.73 -19.06 9.07
N LEU A 261 -18.87 -19.47 8.52
CA LEU A 261 -19.39 -18.92 7.25
C LEU A 261 -19.79 -17.45 7.40
N GLY A 262 -20.10 -16.99 8.61
CA GLY A 262 -20.36 -15.59 8.89
C GLY A 262 -19.12 -14.68 8.74
N LEU A 263 -17.94 -15.26 8.62
CA LEU A 263 -16.68 -14.53 8.34
C LEU A 263 -16.43 -14.32 6.84
N VAL A 264 -17.27 -14.89 5.97
CA VAL A 264 -17.21 -14.59 4.54
C VAL A 264 -17.77 -13.17 4.33
N PRO A 265 -17.00 -12.25 3.72
CA PRO A 265 -17.47 -10.88 3.49
C PRO A 265 -18.63 -10.85 2.50
N LEU A 266 -19.55 -9.89 2.66
CA LEU A 266 -20.58 -9.64 1.66
C LEU A 266 -19.95 -9.04 0.39
N PRO A 267 -20.50 -9.32 -0.82
CA PRO A 267 -19.93 -8.92 -2.11
C PRO A 267 -20.21 -7.45 -2.44
N SER A 268 -19.80 -6.55 -1.58
CA SER A 268 -19.94 -5.11 -1.80
C SER A 268 -18.93 -4.61 -2.85
N LYS A 269 -19.33 -3.62 -3.64
CA LYS A 269 -18.43 -2.92 -4.57
C LYS A 269 -17.50 -1.99 -3.77
N TRP A 270 -16.18 -2.13 -4.01
CA TRP A 270 -15.17 -1.28 -3.36
C TRP A 270 -14.64 -0.21 -4.31
N MET A 271 -14.30 0.94 -3.72
CA MET A 271 -13.58 2.01 -4.38
C MET A 271 -12.46 2.48 -3.47
N ILE A 272 -11.27 2.61 -4.03
CA ILE A 272 -10.06 3.12 -3.34
C ILE A 272 -9.57 4.33 -4.12
N HIS A 273 -9.49 5.48 -3.46
CA HIS A 273 -9.01 6.72 -4.07
C HIS A 273 -7.84 7.29 -3.29
N PHE A 274 -6.71 7.49 -3.97
CA PHE A 274 -5.53 8.15 -3.44
C PHE A 274 -5.62 9.66 -3.75
N GLY A 275 -5.68 10.48 -2.72
CA GLY A 275 -5.69 11.93 -2.85
C GLY A 275 -4.31 12.53 -3.08
N GLU A 276 -4.26 13.81 -3.42
CA GLU A 276 -3.01 14.53 -3.62
C GLU A 276 -2.11 14.49 -2.37
N PRO A 277 -0.80 14.31 -2.53
CA PRO A 277 0.15 14.31 -1.43
C PRO A 277 0.15 15.64 -0.68
N ILE A 278 0.25 15.56 0.64
CA ILE A 278 0.47 16.69 1.52
C ILE A 278 1.95 16.71 1.86
N GLU A 279 2.66 17.71 1.36
CA GLU A 279 4.09 17.86 1.57
C GLU A 279 4.39 18.24 3.02
N THR A 280 5.34 17.55 3.63
CA THR A 280 5.72 17.75 5.05
C THR A 280 7.10 18.39 5.22
N GLY A 281 7.90 18.46 4.17
CA GLY A 281 9.28 18.91 4.21
C GLY A 281 9.49 20.31 4.81
N ALA A 282 8.50 21.21 4.65
CA ALA A 282 8.54 22.56 5.22
C ALA A 282 8.32 22.61 6.75
N TYR A 283 7.87 21.51 7.37
CA TYR A 283 7.47 21.45 8.79
C TYR A 283 8.35 20.50 9.62
N ILE A 284 9.54 20.14 9.12
CA ILE A 284 10.44 19.20 9.82
C ILE A 284 10.80 19.68 11.22
N ASP A 285 11.08 20.97 11.37
CA ASP A 285 11.44 21.58 12.65
C ASP A 285 10.25 21.69 13.63
N ASP A 286 9.01 21.57 13.11
CA ASP A 286 7.77 21.68 13.87
C ASP A 286 7.18 20.31 14.26
N ALA A 287 7.92 19.23 14.06
CA ALA A 287 7.44 17.85 14.28
C ALA A 287 7.00 17.56 15.73
N ASP A 288 7.47 18.37 16.69
CA ASP A 288 7.12 18.28 18.11
C ASP A 288 6.15 19.41 18.56
N ASP A 289 5.74 20.32 17.66
CA ASP A 289 4.72 21.31 17.95
C ASP A 289 3.33 20.70 17.93
N PRO A 290 2.62 20.60 19.09
CA PRO A 290 1.30 20.01 19.17
C PRO A 290 0.27 20.69 18.27
N SER A 291 0.40 21.99 18.01
CA SER A 291 -0.54 22.77 17.20
C SER A 291 -0.38 22.42 15.72
N VAL A 292 0.84 22.33 15.23
CA VAL A 292 1.14 21.94 13.84
C VAL A 292 0.68 20.50 13.61
N VAL A 293 1.05 19.58 14.51
CA VAL A 293 0.66 18.16 14.44
C VAL A 293 -0.86 17.99 14.45
N PHE A 294 -1.57 18.74 15.32
CA PHE A 294 -3.02 18.69 15.39
C PHE A 294 -3.66 19.21 14.08
N ASN A 295 -3.24 20.38 13.61
CA ASN A 295 -3.80 21.01 12.41
C ASN A 295 -3.59 20.13 11.18
N LEU A 296 -2.41 19.55 10.98
CA LEU A 296 -2.15 18.64 9.89
C LEU A 296 -2.96 17.33 10.01
N SER A 297 -3.08 16.79 11.22
CA SER A 297 -3.90 15.59 11.44
C SER A 297 -5.37 15.84 11.12
N ASP A 298 -5.90 17.01 11.47
CA ASP A 298 -7.29 17.39 11.19
C ASP A 298 -7.48 17.66 9.68
N MET A 299 -6.53 18.33 9.03
CA MET A 299 -6.51 18.52 7.57
C MET A 299 -6.56 17.19 6.81
N VAL A 300 -5.72 16.22 7.18
CA VAL A 300 -5.73 14.87 6.58
C VAL A 300 -7.09 14.22 6.78
N ARG A 301 -7.65 14.28 7.99
CA ARG A 301 -8.96 13.72 8.31
C ARG A 301 -10.08 14.34 7.47
N GLU A 302 -10.09 15.66 7.35
CA GLU A 302 -11.09 16.39 6.55
C GLU A 302 -10.96 16.06 5.07
N ARG A 303 -9.75 15.95 4.54
CA ARG A 303 -9.53 15.55 3.14
C ARG A 303 -10.09 14.14 2.89
N ILE A 304 -9.80 13.17 3.75
CA ILE A 304 -10.33 11.80 3.62
C ILE A 304 -11.87 11.82 3.72
N GLN A 305 -12.44 12.61 4.64
CA GLN A 305 -13.90 12.70 4.80
C GLN A 305 -14.58 13.28 3.54
N ALA A 306 -13.97 14.28 2.91
CA ALA A 306 -14.46 14.85 1.65
C ALA A 306 -14.40 13.81 0.51
N MET A 307 -13.27 13.13 0.36
CA MET A 307 -13.08 12.07 -0.63
C MET A 307 -14.08 10.92 -0.45
N LEU A 308 -14.35 10.51 0.80
CA LEU A 308 -15.39 9.49 1.09
C LEU A 308 -16.76 9.94 0.59
N HIS A 309 -17.11 11.21 0.79
CA HIS A 309 -18.39 11.74 0.31
C HIS A 309 -18.48 11.71 -1.22
N GLU A 310 -17.43 12.12 -1.91
CA GLU A 310 -17.34 12.09 -3.37
C GLU A 310 -17.48 10.66 -3.91
N LEU A 311 -16.74 9.70 -3.35
CA LEU A 311 -16.82 8.31 -3.76
C LEU A 311 -18.20 7.69 -3.53
N LEU A 312 -18.88 8.05 -2.44
CA LEU A 312 -20.24 7.55 -2.15
C LEU A 312 -21.26 8.04 -3.17
N VAL A 313 -21.09 9.27 -3.66
CA VAL A 313 -21.94 9.81 -4.75
C VAL A 313 -21.68 9.06 -6.06
N LEU A 314 -20.42 8.75 -6.35
CA LEU A 314 -20.02 8.05 -7.58
C LEU A 314 -20.40 6.57 -7.59
N ARG A 315 -20.29 5.89 -6.44
CA ARG A 315 -20.46 4.43 -6.35
C ARG A 315 -21.86 3.94 -6.70
N GLY A 316 -22.89 4.67 -6.34
CA GLY A 316 -24.29 4.23 -6.49
C GLY A 316 -24.63 3.04 -5.58
N ASP A 317 -25.26 1.99 -6.13
CA ASP A 317 -25.66 0.80 -5.38
C ASP A 317 -24.44 -0.03 -4.94
N PRO A 318 -24.22 -0.26 -3.64
CA PRO A 318 -23.08 -1.00 -3.12
C PRO A 318 -23.06 -2.48 -3.52
N PHE A 319 -24.18 -3.09 -3.83
CA PHE A 319 -24.28 -4.50 -4.18
C PHE A 319 -24.49 -4.79 -5.66
N GLY A 320 -24.73 -3.74 -6.47
CA GLY A 320 -24.97 -3.88 -7.91
C GLY A 320 -26.29 -4.60 -8.24
N LEU A 321 -27.27 -4.55 -7.33
CA LEU A 321 -28.58 -5.19 -7.50
C LEU A 321 -29.60 -4.31 -8.24
N GLY A 322 -29.23 -3.08 -8.56
CA GLY A 322 -30.03 -2.10 -9.30
C GLY A 322 -29.49 -1.91 -10.72
N GLY A 323 -29.80 -2.81 -11.63
CA GLY A 323 -29.59 -2.71 -13.06
C GLY A 323 -30.92 -2.72 -13.75
#